data_98e47bfe3797ab3dcf4f80023377f668
#
_entry.id   98e47bfe3797ab3dcf4f80023377f668
#
_cell.length_a   1.000
_cell.length_b   1.000
_cell.length_c   1.000
_cell.angle_alpha   90.00
_cell.angle_beta   90.00
_cell.angle_gamma   90.00
#
_symmetry.space_group_name_H-M   'P 1'
#
loop_
_entity.id
_entity.type
_entity.pdbx_description
1 polymer ?
#
loop_
_entity_poly.entity_id
_entity_poly.type
_entity_poly.pdbx_seq_one_letter_code
_entity_poly.pdbx_strand_id
1 'polypeptide(L)'
;MSKPKYIYQILLTIAALTFCSCKKAEFTEAPQQKESPTQESTTTDEVKYEDLGYDGGLFTLKDKPFTGTSIRNHSNGKIAARYQFVDGIWDGIIEEWYESGQKSTYKMYKEGMRHGITTYWNEKGEPTKQVLYENDEEVEVKTGDQIPKDLGI
;
A
#
# COMPACT_ATOMS: atom_id res chain seq x y z
N MET A 1 -29.06 -15.34 -38.61
CA MET A 1 -29.25 -16.21 -37.42
C MET A 1 -29.25 -15.29 -36.20
N SER A 2 -30.44 -15.05 -35.66
CA SER A 2 -30.67 -14.03 -34.63
C SER A 2 -30.52 -14.63 -33.22
N LYS A 3 -29.91 -13.82 -32.33
CA LYS A 3 -29.76 -14.14 -30.90
C LYS A 3 -31.06 -13.82 -30.12
N PRO A 4 -31.49 -14.61 -29.15
CA PRO A 4 -32.69 -14.32 -28.35
C PRO A 4 -32.37 -13.30 -27.24
N LYS A 5 -33.26 -12.31 -27.13
CA LYS A 5 -33.32 -11.34 -26.03
C LYS A 5 -34.09 -11.97 -24.88
N TYR A 6 -33.47 -12.12 -23.72
CA TYR A 6 -34.16 -12.45 -22.48
C TYR A 6 -34.71 -11.18 -21.84
N ILE A 7 -36.04 -11.07 -21.83
CA ILE A 7 -36.79 -10.06 -21.12
C ILE A 7 -37.13 -10.65 -19.74
N TYR A 8 -36.59 -10.05 -18.67
CA TYR A 8 -37.06 -10.35 -17.32
C TYR A 8 -38.23 -9.45 -16.97
N GLN A 9 -39.39 -10.04 -16.81
CA GLN A 9 -40.57 -9.39 -16.28
C GLN A 9 -40.43 -9.22 -14.77
N ILE A 10 -40.61 -7.99 -14.33
CA ILE A 10 -40.73 -7.61 -12.93
C ILE A 10 -42.17 -7.83 -12.51
N LEU A 11 -42.41 -8.76 -11.61
CA LEU A 11 -43.68 -8.94 -10.92
C LEU A 11 -43.74 -8.04 -9.69
N LEU A 12 -44.64 -7.06 -9.78
CA LEU A 12 -45.00 -6.14 -8.70
C LEU A 12 -46.01 -6.89 -7.78
N THR A 13 -45.68 -7.11 -6.51
CA THR A 13 -46.69 -7.45 -5.50
C THR A 13 -46.70 -6.39 -4.42
N ILE A 14 -47.84 -5.70 -4.37
CA ILE A 14 -48.27 -4.77 -3.33
C ILE A 14 -48.89 -5.57 -2.20
N ALA A 15 -48.47 -5.39 -0.97
CA ALA A 15 -49.28 -5.73 0.22
C ALA A 15 -48.95 -4.75 1.37
N ALA A 16 -49.83 -3.94 1.58
CA ALA A 16 -50.64 -3.32 2.65
C ALA A 16 -50.03 -3.31 4.07
N LEU A 17 -49.92 -2.06 4.53
CA LEU A 17 -50.14 -1.44 5.84
C LEU A 17 -50.52 -2.35 7.02
N THR A 18 -49.74 -2.25 8.10
CA THR A 18 -50.29 -2.14 9.45
C THR A 18 -49.50 -1.14 10.28
N PHE A 19 -50.19 -0.08 10.67
CA PHE A 19 -49.82 0.86 11.71
C PHE A 19 -49.71 0.14 13.06
N CYS A 20 -48.59 0.28 13.73
CA CYS A 20 -48.54 0.13 15.18
C CYS A 20 -47.75 1.28 15.77
N SER A 21 -48.53 2.16 16.40
CA SER A 21 -48.07 3.27 17.21
C SER A 21 -47.62 2.74 18.58
N CYS A 22 -46.35 2.96 18.98
CA CYS A 22 -46.04 3.11 20.41
C CYS A 22 -44.68 3.73 20.66
N LYS A 23 -44.76 4.90 21.29
CA LYS A 23 -43.89 5.53 22.31
C LYS A 23 -42.41 5.78 22.01
N LYS A 24 -42.14 7.12 22.04
CA LYS A 24 -40.89 7.79 22.38
C LYS A 24 -40.06 7.04 23.42
N ALA A 25 -38.84 6.75 23.07
CA ALA A 25 -37.72 6.77 24.01
C ALA A 25 -36.61 7.56 23.32
N GLU A 26 -36.36 8.72 23.88
CA GLU A 26 -35.28 9.62 23.54
C GLU A 26 -33.98 8.94 24.01
N PHE A 27 -33.20 8.39 23.07
CA PHE A 27 -31.84 7.95 23.35
C PHE A 27 -30.90 8.90 22.63
N THR A 28 -30.26 9.73 23.42
CA THR A 28 -29.21 10.63 23.00
C THR A 28 -28.00 9.79 22.59
N GLU A 29 -27.84 9.57 21.31
CA GLU A 29 -26.67 8.91 20.75
C GLU A 29 -25.53 9.96 20.64
N ALA A 30 -24.53 9.79 21.48
CA ALA A 30 -23.28 10.51 21.37
C ALA A 30 -22.60 10.14 20.04
N PRO A 31 -21.89 11.10 19.38
CA PRO A 31 -21.24 10.81 18.12
C PRO A 31 -20.16 9.75 18.32
N GLN A 32 -20.35 8.57 17.76
CA GLN A 32 -19.30 7.57 17.64
C GLN A 32 -18.20 8.13 16.74
N GLN A 33 -17.11 8.49 17.37
CA GLN A 33 -15.83 8.65 16.69
C GLN A 33 -15.53 7.35 15.95
N LYS A 34 -15.46 7.45 14.64
CA LYS A 34 -14.95 6.41 13.75
C LYS A 34 -13.50 6.21 14.13
N GLU A 35 -13.24 5.21 14.96
CA GLU A 35 -11.89 4.75 15.26
C GLU A 35 -11.26 4.35 13.93
N SER A 36 -10.24 5.11 13.54
CA SER A 36 -9.27 4.67 12.55
C SER A 36 -8.71 3.31 13.02
N PRO A 37 -8.53 2.34 12.13
CA PRO A 37 -7.89 1.10 12.52
C PRO A 37 -6.52 1.46 13.09
N THR A 38 -6.38 1.27 14.40
CA THR A 38 -5.11 1.24 15.08
C THR A 38 -4.26 0.24 14.31
N GLN A 39 -3.24 0.73 13.63
CA GLN A 39 -2.18 -0.10 13.12
C GLN A 39 -1.60 -0.81 14.34
N GLU A 40 -1.97 -2.06 14.50
CA GLU A 40 -1.33 -2.97 15.43
C GLU A 40 0.14 -3.01 14.99
N SER A 41 0.97 -2.28 15.73
CA SER A 41 2.41 -2.33 15.64
C SER A 41 2.83 -3.74 16.06
N THR A 42 2.77 -4.68 15.13
CA THR A 42 3.61 -5.86 15.21
C THR A 42 5.02 -5.30 15.16
N THR A 43 5.72 -5.31 16.28
CA THR A 43 7.16 -5.15 16.37
C THR A 43 7.80 -6.30 15.59
N THR A 44 7.79 -6.20 14.28
CA THR A 44 8.67 -7.00 13.43
C THR A 44 10.06 -6.44 13.74
N ASP A 45 10.92 -7.23 14.38
CA ASP A 45 12.31 -6.85 14.63
C ASP A 45 12.92 -6.45 13.28
N GLU A 46 13.12 -5.13 13.09
CA GLU A 46 13.75 -4.61 11.89
C GLU A 46 15.23 -5.03 11.90
N VAL A 47 15.65 -5.72 10.87
CA VAL A 47 17.03 -6.19 10.70
C VAL A 47 17.81 -5.13 9.94
N LYS A 48 19.08 -4.90 10.33
CA LYS A 48 19.94 -4.02 9.52
C LYS A 48 20.23 -4.65 8.19
N TYR A 49 20.16 -3.87 7.13
CA TYR A 49 20.44 -4.35 5.77
C TYR A 49 21.85 -4.93 5.64
N GLU A 50 22.81 -4.34 6.38
CA GLU A 50 24.21 -4.77 6.41
C GLU A 50 24.40 -6.16 7.06
N ASP A 51 23.42 -6.64 7.86
CA ASP A 51 23.45 -7.96 8.49
C ASP A 51 22.90 -9.06 7.56
N LEU A 52 22.35 -8.69 6.40
CA LEU A 52 21.87 -9.64 5.41
C LEU A 52 23.03 -10.11 4.53
N GLY A 53 23.09 -11.43 4.31
CA GLY A 53 23.88 -12.03 3.25
C GLY A 53 23.14 -12.02 1.91
N TYR A 54 23.89 -12.34 0.84
CA TYR A 54 23.31 -12.56 -0.49
C TYR A 54 23.95 -13.82 -1.09
N ASP A 55 23.15 -14.85 -1.29
CA ASP A 55 23.59 -16.12 -1.83
C ASP A 55 22.53 -16.73 -2.75
N GLY A 56 22.99 -17.29 -3.88
CA GLY A 56 22.12 -17.94 -4.85
C GLY A 56 21.01 -17.07 -5.42
N GLY A 57 21.15 -15.72 -5.40
CA GLY A 57 20.10 -14.78 -5.85
C GLY A 57 19.13 -14.36 -4.74
N LEU A 58 19.32 -14.84 -3.52
CA LEU A 58 18.43 -14.57 -2.39
C LEU A 58 19.15 -13.78 -1.29
N PHE A 59 18.45 -12.85 -0.66
CA PHE A 59 18.87 -12.23 0.59
C PHE A 59 18.67 -13.20 1.75
N THR A 60 19.70 -13.36 2.57
CA THR A 60 19.70 -14.34 3.65
C THR A 60 19.99 -13.67 4.99
N LEU A 61 19.45 -14.24 6.07
CA LEU A 61 19.82 -13.92 7.44
C LEU A 61 20.24 -15.25 8.12
N LYS A 62 21.49 -15.30 8.62
CA LYS A 62 22.04 -16.53 9.23
C LYS A 62 21.89 -17.74 8.30
N ASP A 63 22.29 -17.57 7.04
CA ASP A 63 22.29 -18.59 5.97
C ASP A 63 20.90 -19.15 5.58
N LYS A 64 19.83 -18.43 5.94
CA LYS A 64 18.45 -18.77 5.53
C LYS A 64 17.82 -17.64 4.74
N PRO A 65 16.99 -17.93 3.73
CA PRO A 65 16.22 -16.90 3.03
C PRO A 65 15.49 -16.01 4.03
N PHE A 66 15.65 -14.69 3.89
CA PHE A 66 15.10 -13.73 4.83
C PHE A 66 13.66 -13.36 4.46
N THR A 67 12.77 -13.43 5.44
CA THR A 67 11.42 -12.87 5.36
C THR A 67 11.26 -11.84 6.47
N GLY A 68 10.92 -10.62 6.12
CA GLY A 68 10.75 -9.53 7.09
C GLY A 68 11.11 -8.17 6.50
N THR A 69 11.35 -7.21 7.40
CA THR A 69 11.74 -5.85 7.04
C THR A 69 13.20 -5.61 7.41
N SER A 70 13.97 -5.02 6.50
CA SER A 70 15.30 -4.53 6.82
C SER A 70 15.42 -3.03 6.63
N ILE A 71 16.31 -2.40 7.41
CA ILE A 71 16.59 -0.97 7.34
C ILE A 71 18.06 -0.74 7.04
N ARG A 72 18.31 0.31 6.27
CA ARG A 72 19.65 0.89 6.07
C ARG A 72 19.64 2.32 6.56
N ASN A 73 20.70 2.73 7.22
CA ASN A 73 20.85 4.10 7.71
C ASN A 73 21.85 4.89 6.88
N HIS A 74 21.66 6.19 6.83
CA HIS A 74 22.67 7.16 6.41
C HIS A 74 23.79 7.28 7.44
N SER A 75 24.91 7.90 7.06
CA SER A 75 26.03 8.19 7.95
C SER A 75 25.65 9.06 9.15
N ASN A 76 24.60 9.89 9.02
CA ASN A 76 24.06 10.73 10.08
C ASN A 76 23.07 9.99 11.03
N GLY A 77 22.91 8.67 10.86
CA GLY A 77 22.04 7.81 11.68
C GLY A 77 20.56 7.81 11.32
N LYS A 78 20.11 8.67 10.41
CA LYS A 78 18.71 8.64 9.92
C LYS A 78 18.50 7.47 8.98
N ILE A 79 17.27 6.98 8.89
CA ILE A 79 16.89 5.92 7.95
C ILE A 79 17.14 6.42 6.51
N ALA A 80 17.90 5.63 5.76
CA ALA A 80 18.15 5.83 4.33
C ALA A 80 17.20 5.00 3.47
N ALA A 81 16.87 3.78 3.92
CA ALA A 81 15.97 2.90 3.19
C ALA A 81 15.32 1.86 4.12
N ARG A 82 14.14 1.42 3.74
CA ARG A 82 13.41 0.29 4.30
C ARG A 82 13.02 -0.65 3.17
N TYR A 83 13.27 -1.95 3.36
CA TYR A 83 13.03 -2.98 2.37
C TYR A 83 12.18 -4.08 2.97
N GLN A 84 11.20 -4.58 2.21
CA GLN A 84 10.40 -5.74 2.59
C GLN A 84 10.82 -6.96 1.75
N PHE A 85 10.92 -8.11 2.41
CA PHE A 85 11.34 -9.37 1.82
C PHE A 85 10.40 -10.51 2.17
N VAL A 86 10.20 -11.39 1.22
CA VAL A 86 9.59 -12.71 1.41
C VAL A 86 10.52 -13.76 0.78
N ASP A 87 10.91 -14.76 1.56
CA ASP A 87 11.77 -15.87 1.12
C ASP A 87 13.05 -15.42 0.39
N GLY A 88 13.65 -14.31 0.86
CA GLY A 88 14.90 -13.77 0.34
C GLY A 88 14.78 -12.90 -0.89
N ILE A 89 13.58 -12.60 -1.37
CA ILE A 89 13.35 -11.70 -2.50
C ILE A 89 12.56 -10.45 -2.06
N TRP A 90 12.71 -9.36 -2.78
CA TRP A 90 11.90 -8.16 -2.55
C TRP A 90 10.43 -8.47 -2.81
N ASP A 91 9.60 -8.26 -1.81
CA ASP A 91 8.14 -8.41 -1.91
C ASP A 91 7.48 -7.43 -0.94
N GLY A 92 6.62 -6.55 -1.46
CA GLY A 92 6.01 -5.47 -0.72
C GLY A 92 6.60 -4.10 -1.06
N ILE A 93 6.81 -3.26 -0.04
CA ILE A 93 7.18 -1.85 -0.20
C ILE A 93 8.66 -1.65 0.05
N ILE A 94 9.30 -0.85 -0.82
CA ILE A 94 10.62 -0.28 -0.61
C ILE A 94 10.47 1.23 -0.52
N GLU A 95 10.96 1.80 0.57
CA GLU A 95 10.99 3.24 0.79
C GLU A 95 12.43 3.72 0.94
N GLU A 96 12.74 4.86 0.34
CA GLU A 96 14.06 5.47 0.45
C GLU A 96 13.90 6.94 0.85
N TRP A 97 14.87 7.46 1.60
CA TRP A 97 14.89 8.84 2.09
C TRP A 97 16.22 9.50 1.80
N TYR A 98 16.20 10.80 1.60
CA TYR A 98 17.39 11.67 1.59
C TYR A 98 17.99 11.81 2.99
N GLU A 99 19.22 12.25 3.10
CA GLU A 99 19.88 12.54 4.39
C GLU A 99 19.14 13.61 5.21
N SER A 100 18.39 14.48 4.56
CA SER A 100 17.47 15.43 5.21
C SER A 100 16.36 14.72 6.00
N GLY A 101 15.99 13.48 5.62
CA GLY A 101 14.86 12.72 6.12
C GLY A 101 13.60 12.87 5.25
N GLN A 102 13.67 13.64 4.16
CA GLN A 102 12.60 13.74 3.19
C GLN A 102 12.54 12.44 2.37
N LYS A 103 11.32 11.90 2.12
CA LYS A 103 11.14 10.72 1.26
C LYS A 103 11.68 11.03 -0.15
N SER A 104 12.50 10.12 -0.69
CA SER A 104 13.07 10.23 -2.04
C SER A 104 12.40 9.30 -3.02
N THR A 105 12.05 8.08 -2.56
CA THR A 105 11.46 7.07 -3.44
C THR A 105 10.49 6.17 -2.66
N TYR A 106 9.42 5.78 -3.33
CA TYR A 106 8.50 4.73 -2.92
C TYR A 106 8.35 3.76 -4.09
N LYS A 107 8.53 2.48 -3.85
CA LYS A 107 8.46 1.42 -4.87
C LYS A 107 7.65 0.26 -4.34
N MET A 108 6.89 -0.36 -5.23
CA MET A 108 6.18 -1.61 -4.93
C MET A 108 6.84 -2.75 -5.70
N TYR A 109 7.04 -3.87 -5.01
CA TYR A 109 7.58 -5.11 -5.57
C TYR A 109 6.67 -6.27 -5.28
N LYS A 110 6.63 -7.22 -6.19
CA LYS A 110 5.98 -8.51 -6.03
C LYS A 110 6.86 -9.59 -6.61
N GLU A 111 7.19 -10.59 -5.81
CA GLU A 111 8.02 -11.73 -6.23
C GLU A 111 9.34 -11.29 -6.92
N GLY A 112 9.98 -10.25 -6.38
CA GLY A 112 11.25 -9.70 -6.88
C GLY A 112 11.12 -8.73 -8.05
N MET A 113 9.97 -8.55 -8.65
CA MET A 113 9.71 -7.65 -9.78
C MET A 113 9.00 -6.37 -9.34
N ARG A 114 9.30 -5.24 -9.99
CA ARG A 114 8.52 -4.01 -9.78
C ARG A 114 7.09 -4.25 -10.24
N HIS A 115 6.14 -3.98 -9.35
CA HIS A 115 4.72 -4.18 -9.61
C HIS A 115 3.91 -3.13 -8.86
N GLY A 116 3.05 -2.36 -9.55
CA GLY A 116 2.34 -1.24 -8.96
C GLY A 116 3.11 0.08 -9.11
N ILE A 117 2.81 1.04 -8.23
CA ILE A 117 3.28 2.41 -8.36
C ILE A 117 4.69 2.57 -7.80
N THR A 118 5.55 3.26 -8.56
CA THR A 118 6.81 3.83 -8.08
C THR A 118 6.70 5.35 -8.16
N THR A 119 7.01 6.05 -7.07
CA THR A 119 7.02 7.52 -7.01
C THR A 119 8.38 8.02 -6.57
N TYR A 120 8.84 9.09 -7.22
CA TYR A 120 10.09 9.78 -6.92
C TYR A 120 9.80 11.21 -6.49
N TRP A 121 10.50 11.68 -5.45
CA TRP A 121 10.44 13.05 -4.95
C TRP A 121 11.81 13.72 -5.02
N ASN A 122 11.82 15.04 -5.07
CA ASN A 122 13.02 15.83 -4.84
C ASN A 122 13.23 16.10 -3.33
N GLU A 123 14.34 16.73 -2.96
CA GLU A 123 14.65 17.06 -1.56
C GLU A 123 13.68 18.06 -0.91
N LYS A 124 12.85 18.76 -1.70
CA LYS A 124 11.78 19.64 -1.20
C LYS A 124 10.49 18.89 -0.89
N GLY A 125 10.43 17.57 -1.18
CA GLY A 125 9.24 16.76 -1.01
C GLY A 125 8.21 16.88 -2.15
N GLU A 126 8.60 17.48 -3.27
CA GLU A 126 7.75 17.60 -4.44
C GLU A 126 7.88 16.33 -5.29
N PRO A 127 6.78 15.67 -5.69
CA PRO A 127 6.85 14.52 -6.57
C PRO A 127 7.31 14.95 -7.96
N THR A 128 8.29 14.24 -8.50
CA THR A 128 8.90 14.56 -9.80
C THR A 128 8.55 13.57 -10.89
N LYS A 129 8.36 12.30 -10.53
CA LYS A 129 8.00 11.23 -11.46
C LYS A 129 7.17 10.18 -10.73
N GLN A 130 6.18 9.64 -11.42
CA GLN A 130 5.43 8.47 -11.01
C GLN A 130 5.36 7.48 -12.17
N VAL A 131 5.60 6.20 -11.90
CA VAL A 131 5.58 5.14 -12.89
C VAL A 131 4.72 4.00 -12.37
N LEU A 132 3.82 3.51 -13.22
CA LEU A 132 3.11 2.26 -12.99
C LEU A 132 3.91 1.13 -13.65
N TYR A 133 4.24 0.10 -12.87
CA TYR A 133 4.91 -1.10 -13.35
C TYR A 133 4.00 -2.32 -13.30
N GLU A 134 4.10 -3.18 -14.29
CA GLU A 134 3.58 -4.54 -14.29
C GLU A 134 4.71 -5.51 -14.65
N ASN A 135 5.18 -6.31 -13.67
CA ASN A 135 6.25 -7.28 -13.85
C ASN A 135 7.51 -6.70 -14.51
N ASP A 136 8.04 -5.61 -13.93
CA ASP A 136 9.17 -4.79 -14.40
C ASP A 136 8.95 -3.99 -15.69
N GLU A 137 7.82 -4.13 -16.37
CA GLU A 137 7.49 -3.32 -17.54
C GLU A 137 6.86 -1.99 -17.13
N GLU A 138 7.29 -0.87 -17.71
CA GLU A 138 6.68 0.45 -17.53
C GLU A 138 5.38 0.54 -18.32
N VAL A 139 4.24 0.64 -17.63
CA VAL A 139 2.91 0.73 -18.24
C VAL A 139 2.48 2.17 -18.42
N GLU A 140 2.74 3.02 -17.42
CA GLU A 140 2.38 4.44 -17.45
C GLU A 140 3.45 5.26 -16.74
N VAL A 141 3.76 6.43 -17.31
CA VAL A 141 4.69 7.41 -16.71
C VAL A 141 3.99 8.76 -16.59
N LYS A 142 4.01 9.35 -15.40
CA LYS A 142 3.50 10.69 -15.11
C LYS A 142 4.62 11.58 -14.60
N THR A 143 4.62 12.85 -15.03
CA THR A 143 5.57 13.86 -14.57
C THR A 143 4.87 15.19 -14.35
N GLY A 144 5.41 16.03 -13.46
CA GLY A 144 4.87 17.37 -13.19
C GLY A 144 3.39 17.34 -12.80
N ASP A 145 2.57 18.17 -13.46
CA ASP A 145 1.16 18.34 -13.13
C ASP A 145 0.28 17.08 -13.37
N GLN A 146 0.81 16.08 -14.05
CA GLN A 146 0.11 14.80 -14.27
C GLN A 146 0.11 13.93 -12.99
N ILE A 147 1.00 14.21 -12.04
CA ILE A 147 1.09 13.45 -10.79
C ILE A 147 -0.01 13.92 -9.85
N PRO A 148 -0.83 13.02 -9.29
CA PRO A 148 -1.84 13.41 -8.31
C PRO A 148 -1.22 14.12 -7.10
N LYS A 149 -1.87 15.17 -6.60
CA LYS A 149 -1.38 15.91 -5.41
C LYS A 149 -1.53 15.11 -4.13
N ASP A 150 -2.54 14.26 -4.06
CA ASP A 150 -2.74 13.29 -2.98
C ASP A 150 -2.33 11.91 -3.51
N LEU A 151 -1.22 11.42 -3.00
CA LEU A 151 -0.65 10.13 -3.44
C LEU A 151 -1.11 8.95 -2.59
N GLY A 152 -1.73 9.20 -1.42
CA GLY A 152 -2.20 8.15 -0.50
C GLY A 152 -1.10 7.24 0.08
N ILE A 153 0.18 7.70 0.10
CA ILE A 153 1.37 6.90 0.49
C ILE A 153 2.28 7.65 1.47
#